data_87c16a385da44d8f22fa518e2685e3a9
#
_entry.id   87c16a385da44d8f22fa518e2685e3a9
#
_cell.length_a   1.000
_cell.length_b   1.000
_cell.length_c   1.000
_cell.angle_alpha   90.00
_cell.angle_beta   90.00
_cell.angle_gamma   90.00
#
_symmetry.space_group_name_H-M   'P 1'
#
loop_
_entity.id
_entity.type
_entity.pdbx_description
1 polymer ?
#
loop_
_entity_poly.entity_id
_entity_poly.type
_entity_poly.pdbx_seq_one_letter_code
_entity_poly.pdbx_strand_id
1 'polypeptide(L)'
;MNIGVIISSNDPETCWNALRYANFCLGQNDEVKIFFMGKGVEYQKIGTDKFNTAEQAEKFMQAGGRIYACGSCIKSREQEGSEMCPISTMKDMYEIVKESDRVVTF
;
A
#
# COMPACT_ATOMS: atom_id res chain seq x y z
N MET A 1 -5.63 9.40 14.34
CA MET A 1 -4.47 8.57 14.74
C MET A 1 -3.63 8.22 13.53
N ASN A 2 -2.46 7.66 13.75
CA ASN A 2 -1.59 7.21 12.66
C ASN A 2 -1.81 5.71 12.45
N ILE A 3 -2.21 5.33 11.23
CA ILE A 3 -2.48 3.95 10.84
C ILE A 3 -1.42 3.50 9.84
N GLY A 4 -0.76 2.39 10.15
CA GLY A 4 0.13 1.71 9.22
C GLY A 4 -0.56 0.49 8.62
N VAL A 5 -0.51 0.35 7.30
CA VAL A 5 -1.10 -0.80 6.61
C VAL A 5 0.01 -1.49 5.82
N ILE A 6 0.19 -2.78 6.06
CA ILE A 6 1.21 -3.57 5.36
C ILE A 6 0.50 -4.60 4.50
N ILE A 7 0.76 -4.58 3.20
CA ILE A 7 0.11 -5.47 2.24
C ILE A 7 1.16 -6.35 1.57
N SER A 8 1.06 -7.65 1.78
CA SER A 8 1.98 -8.64 1.22
C SER A 8 1.33 -9.59 0.22
N SER A 9 0.03 -9.47 0.01
CA SER A 9 -0.74 -10.30 -0.91
C SER A 9 -0.79 -9.70 -2.31
N ASN A 10 -0.86 -10.57 -3.33
CA ASN A 10 -1.18 -10.17 -4.70
C ASN A 10 -2.57 -10.69 -5.13
N ASP A 11 -3.37 -11.18 -4.18
CA ASP A 11 -4.76 -11.53 -4.47
C ASP A 11 -5.57 -10.26 -4.75
N PRO A 12 -6.23 -10.15 -5.92
CA PRO A 12 -6.96 -8.93 -6.28
C PRO A 12 -8.00 -8.51 -5.24
N GLU A 13 -8.78 -9.43 -4.74
CA GLU A 13 -9.81 -9.12 -3.75
C GLU A 13 -9.22 -8.64 -2.43
N THR A 14 -8.19 -9.32 -1.93
CA THR A 14 -7.51 -8.95 -0.68
C THR A 14 -6.88 -7.57 -0.78
N CYS A 15 -6.15 -7.30 -1.86
CA CYS A 15 -5.51 -6.00 -2.08
C CYS A 15 -6.56 -4.90 -2.20
N TRP A 16 -7.62 -5.15 -2.95
CA TRP A 16 -8.71 -4.19 -3.13
C TRP A 16 -9.38 -3.84 -1.80
N ASN A 17 -9.65 -4.84 -0.97
CA ASN A 17 -10.23 -4.60 0.36
C ASN A 17 -9.27 -3.88 1.30
N ALA A 18 -7.98 -4.22 1.26
CA ALA A 18 -6.97 -3.53 2.05
C ALA A 18 -6.90 -2.04 1.70
N LEU A 19 -6.92 -1.72 0.41
CA LEU A 19 -6.92 -0.33 -0.05
C LEU A 19 -8.20 0.39 0.31
N ARG A 20 -9.35 -0.28 0.23
CA ARG A 20 -10.63 0.30 0.67
C ARG A 20 -10.63 0.61 2.15
N TYR A 21 -10.08 -0.29 2.96
CA TYR A 21 -9.92 -0.06 4.39
C TYR A 21 -9.07 1.19 4.65
N ALA A 22 -7.93 1.28 3.96
CA ALA A 22 -7.05 2.44 4.09
C ALA A 22 -7.75 3.74 3.70
N ASN A 23 -8.53 3.73 2.61
CA ASN A 23 -9.33 4.88 2.19
C ASN A 23 -10.39 5.24 3.23
N PHE A 24 -11.02 4.26 3.84
CA PHE A 24 -11.99 4.50 4.90
C PHE A 24 -11.33 5.21 6.10
N CYS A 25 -10.13 4.76 6.49
CA CYS A 25 -9.40 5.41 7.58
C CYS A 25 -9.09 6.87 7.28
N LEU A 26 -8.69 7.19 6.03
CA LEU A 26 -8.50 8.58 5.63
C LEU A 26 -9.78 9.40 5.79
N GLY A 27 -10.92 8.80 5.46
CA GLY A 27 -12.24 9.44 5.65
C GLY A 27 -12.59 9.69 7.11
N GLN A 28 -11.95 9.00 8.04
CA GLN A 28 -12.11 9.21 9.49
C GLN A 28 -11.09 10.21 10.04
N ASN A 29 -10.39 10.92 9.17
CA ASN A 29 -9.35 11.89 9.52
C ASN A 29 -8.09 11.26 10.15
N ASP A 30 -7.85 9.98 9.90
CA ASP A 30 -6.60 9.34 10.29
C ASP A 30 -5.51 9.63 9.26
N GLU A 31 -4.26 9.65 9.70
CA GLU A 31 -3.11 9.63 8.80
C GLU A 31 -2.78 8.17 8.48
N VAL A 32 -2.66 7.84 7.21
CA VAL A 32 -2.48 6.46 6.77
C VAL A 32 -1.28 6.34 5.84
N LYS A 33 -0.43 5.37 6.14
CA LYS A 33 0.69 4.98 5.29
C LYS A 33 0.57 3.51 4.95
N ILE A 34 0.72 3.19 3.67
CA ILE A 34 0.69 1.80 3.19
C ILE A 34 2.10 1.40 2.77
N PHE A 35 2.54 0.22 3.21
CA PHE A 35 3.78 -0.39 2.75
C PHE A 35 3.46 -1.69 2.04
N PHE A 36 3.77 -1.75 0.74
CA PHE A 36 3.64 -2.98 -0.05
C PHE A 36 4.95 -3.75 -0.01
N MET A 37 4.87 -5.05 0.28
CA MET A 37 6.05 -5.92 0.28
C MET A 37 5.72 -7.27 -0.35
N GLY A 38 6.75 -8.02 -0.72
CA GLY A 38 6.56 -9.32 -1.34
C GLY A 38 5.66 -9.21 -2.57
N LYS A 39 4.70 -10.10 -2.67
CA LYS A 39 3.74 -10.13 -3.80
C LYS A 39 2.87 -8.87 -3.84
N GLY A 40 2.74 -8.15 -2.73
CA GLY A 40 1.95 -6.93 -2.66
C GLY A 40 2.45 -5.82 -3.58
N VAL A 41 3.74 -5.81 -3.94
CA VAL A 41 4.27 -4.79 -4.85
C VAL A 41 3.69 -4.89 -6.27
N GLU A 42 2.97 -5.98 -6.57
CA GLU A 42 2.31 -6.18 -7.87
C GLU A 42 0.94 -5.53 -7.96
N TYR A 43 0.52 -4.79 -6.94
CA TYR A 43 -0.86 -4.28 -6.80
C TYR A 43 -1.39 -3.52 -8.01
N GLN A 44 -0.54 -2.84 -8.77
CA GLN A 44 -0.96 -2.11 -9.96
C GLN A 44 -1.31 -3.00 -11.14
N LYS A 45 -0.78 -4.24 -11.16
CA LYS A 45 -0.90 -5.17 -12.29
C LYS A 45 -1.99 -6.21 -12.11
N ILE A 46 -2.38 -6.48 -10.87
CA ILE A 46 -3.27 -7.60 -10.55
C ILE A 46 -4.76 -7.23 -10.57
N GLY A 47 -5.07 -5.94 -10.70
CA GLY A 47 -6.46 -5.49 -10.65
C GLY A 47 -7.33 -6.09 -11.74
N THR A 48 -8.60 -6.27 -11.42
CA THR A 48 -9.65 -6.70 -12.34
C THR A 48 -10.73 -5.63 -12.40
N ASP A 49 -11.68 -5.77 -13.33
CA ASP A 49 -12.80 -4.83 -13.41
C ASP A 49 -13.58 -4.78 -12.09
N LYS A 50 -13.75 -5.93 -11.44
CA LYS A 50 -14.45 -6.03 -10.16
C LYS A 50 -13.59 -5.55 -8.99
N PHE A 51 -12.31 -5.86 -9.01
CA PHE A 51 -11.37 -5.50 -7.94
C PHE A 51 -10.26 -4.62 -8.52
N ASN A 52 -10.61 -3.36 -8.79
CA ASN A 52 -9.67 -2.42 -9.41
C ASN A 52 -8.73 -1.82 -8.36
N THR A 53 -7.62 -2.50 -8.14
CA THR A 53 -6.63 -2.10 -7.13
C THR A 53 -5.94 -0.78 -7.48
N ALA A 54 -5.62 -0.57 -8.75
CA ALA A 54 -4.95 0.67 -9.18
C ALA A 54 -5.82 1.89 -8.92
N GLU A 55 -7.14 1.82 -9.19
CA GLU A 55 -8.07 2.91 -8.92
C GLU A 55 -8.15 3.23 -7.43
N GLN A 56 -8.22 2.21 -6.57
CA GLN A 56 -8.26 2.41 -5.12
C GLN A 56 -6.97 3.03 -4.60
N ALA A 57 -5.82 2.63 -5.13
CA ALA A 57 -4.53 3.20 -4.76
C ALA A 57 -4.44 4.66 -5.19
N GLU A 58 -4.93 5.00 -6.38
CA GLU A 58 -4.96 6.37 -6.87
C GLU A 58 -5.84 7.26 -5.97
N LYS A 59 -7.03 6.79 -5.62
CA LYS A 59 -7.91 7.49 -4.68
C LYS A 59 -7.22 7.76 -3.35
N PHE A 60 -6.48 6.75 -2.86
CA PHE A 60 -5.77 6.84 -1.60
C PHE A 60 -4.71 7.96 -1.64
N MET A 61 -3.93 8.01 -2.70
CA MET A 61 -2.90 9.05 -2.85
C MET A 61 -3.51 10.44 -3.03
N GLN A 62 -4.58 10.55 -3.80
CA GLN A 62 -5.26 11.82 -4.01
C GLN A 62 -5.89 12.37 -2.72
N ALA A 63 -6.28 11.48 -1.82
CA ALA A 63 -6.84 11.86 -0.53
C ALA A 63 -5.77 12.17 0.54
N GLY A 64 -4.50 12.15 0.18
CA GLY A 64 -3.38 12.48 1.07
C GLY A 64 -2.69 11.29 1.71
N GLY A 65 -3.08 10.07 1.37
CA GLY A 65 -2.38 8.87 1.84
C GLY A 65 -1.01 8.71 1.19
N ARG A 66 -0.12 8.00 1.86
CA ARG A 66 1.23 7.75 1.35
C ARG A 66 1.44 6.27 1.10
N ILE A 67 2.04 5.94 -0.05
CA ILE A 67 2.36 4.58 -0.45
C ILE A 67 3.87 4.40 -0.48
N TYR A 68 4.32 3.27 0.07
CA TYR A 68 5.71 2.83 0.07
C TYR A 68 5.74 1.41 -0.50
N ALA A 69 6.80 1.04 -1.19
CA ALA A 69 6.94 -0.29 -1.76
C ALA A 69 8.37 -0.80 -1.60
N CYS A 70 8.52 -2.04 -1.17
CA CYS A 70 9.81 -2.67 -0.91
C CYS A 70 10.67 -2.72 -2.18
N GLY A 71 11.83 -2.05 -2.16
CA GLY A 71 12.72 -1.97 -3.31
C GLY A 71 13.27 -3.32 -3.75
N SER A 72 13.65 -4.18 -2.80
CA SER A 72 14.12 -5.53 -3.11
C SER A 72 13.05 -6.36 -3.81
N CYS A 73 11.81 -6.24 -3.36
CA CYS A 73 10.69 -6.99 -3.93
C CYS A 73 10.37 -6.50 -5.35
N ILE A 74 10.47 -5.19 -5.59
CA ILE A 74 10.30 -4.59 -6.92
C ILE A 74 11.40 -5.10 -7.86
N LYS A 75 12.65 -5.07 -7.43
CA LYS A 75 13.78 -5.51 -8.24
C LYS A 75 13.72 -7.01 -8.56
N SER A 76 13.31 -7.85 -7.60
CA SER A 76 13.21 -9.28 -7.82
C SER A 76 12.16 -9.64 -8.88
N ARG A 77 11.25 -8.73 -9.20
CA ARG A 77 10.21 -8.88 -10.22
C ARG A 77 10.52 -8.10 -11.49
N GLU A 78 11.73 -7.55 -11.62
CA GLU A 78 12.13 -6.72 -12.76
C GLU A 78 11.16 -5.55 -13.00
N GLN A 79 10.53 -5.05 -11.93
CA GLN A 79 9.66 -3.88 -11.96
C GLN A 79 10.49 -2.60 -11.80
N GLU A 80 9.92 -1.49 -12.26
CA GLU A 80 10.47 -0.17 -12.03
C GLU A 80 9.61 0.59 -11.02
N GLY A 81 10.23 1.43 -10.21
CA GLY A 81 9.51 2.34 -9.34
C GLY A 81 8.78 3.40 -10.12
N SER A 82 7.72 3.97 -9.55
CA SER A 82 6.94 5.04 -10.14
C SER A 82 6.36 5.91 -9.03
N GLU A 83 5.65 6.99 -9.38
CA GLU A 83 4.93 7.80 -8.38
C GLU A 83 3.91 6.97 -7.61
N MET A 84 3.23 6.04 -8.30
CA MET A 84 2.25 5.15 -7.69
C MET A 84 2.90 4.03 -6.90
N CYS A 85 4.15 3.66 -7.23
CA CYS A 85 4.88 2.58 -6.58
C CYS A 85 6.33 3.03 -6.32
N PRO A 86 6.55 3.96 -5.39
CA PRO A 86 7.89 4.46 -5.11
C PRO A 86 8.75 3.40 -4.44
N ILE A 87 10.02 3.33 -4.86
CA ILE A 87 10.98 2.39 -4.26
C ILE A 87 11.30 2.84 -2.85
N SER A 88 11.08 1.96 -1.88
CA SER A 88 11.29 2.24 -0.45
C SER A 88 12.18 1.16 0.18
N THR A 89 12.58 1.37 1.42
CA THR A 89 13.51 0.49 2.13
C THR A 89 12.88 -0.09 3.39
N MET A 90 13.55 -1.06 4.00
CA MET A 90 13.14 -1.59 5.30
C MET A 90 13.16 -0.52 6.39
N LYS A 91 13.99 0.51 6.24
CA LYS A 91 13.98 1.65 7.15
C LYS A 91 12.64 2.38 7.10
N ASP A 92 12.09 2.55 5.90
CA ASP A 92 10.76 3.17 5.74
C ASP A 92 9.68 2.34 6.43
N MET A 93 9.73 1.02 6.27
CA MET A 93 8.79 0.13 6.95
C MET A 93 8.92 0.22 8.46
N TYR A 94 10.15 0.21 8.96
CA TYR A 94 10.42 0.34 10.40
C TYR A 94 9.82 1.63 10.96
N GLU A 95 10.03 2.74 10.26
CA GLU A 95 9.50 4.04 10.69
C GLU A 95 7.97 4.06 10.69
N ILE A 96 7.35 3.45 9.66
CA ILE A 96 5.88 3.32 9.62
C ILE A 96 5.36 2.58 10.84
N VAL A 97 5.95 1.42 11.15
CA VAL A 97 5.52 0.62 12.29
C VAL A 97 5.73 1.37 13.60
N LYS A 98 6.89 2.02 13.75
CA LYS A 98 7.25 2.75 14.99
C LYS A 98 6.33 3.95 15.24
N GLU A 99 5.98 4.68 14.20
CA GLU A 99 5.19 5.91 14.31
C GLU A 99 3.68 5.67 14.31
N SER A 100 3.23 4.49 13.92
CA SER A 100 1.81 4.17 13.85
C SER A 100 1.23 3.86 15.23
N ASP A 101 0.02 4.35 15.48
CA ASP A 101 -0.76 3.97 16.67
C ASP A 101 -1.32 2.56 16.52
N ARG A 102 -1.65 2.17 15.30
CA ARG A 102 -2.14 0.84 14.94
C ARG A 102 -1.49 0.40 13.64
N VAL A 103 -1.19 -0.88 13.54
CA VAL A 103 -0.68 -1.50 12.32
C VAL A 103 -1.60 -2.66 11.94
N VAL A 104 -2.05 -2.66 10.69
CA VAL A 104 -2.92 -3.72 10.15
C VAL A 104 -2.20 -4.35 8.96
N THR A 105 -2.20 -5.68 8.90
CA THR A 105 -1.52 -6.42 7.83
C THR A 105 -2.50 -7.22 6.98
N PHE A 106 -2.19 -7.31 5.70
CA PHE A 106 -3.00 -8.08 4.74
C PHE A 106 -2.10 -8.96 3.88
#